data_913b7e0cb9b3155318d14b7c79a99ddc
#
_entry.id   913b7e0cb9b3155318d14b7c79a99ddc
#
_cell.length_a   1.000
_cell.length_b   1.000
_cell.length_c   1.000
_cell.angle_alpha   90.00
_cell.angle_beta   90.00
_cell.angle_gamma   90.00
#
_symmetry.space_group_name_H-M   'P 1'
#
loop_
_entity.id
_entity.type
_entity.pdbx_description
1 polymer ?
#
loop_
_entity_poly.entity_id
_entity_poly.type
_entity_poly.pdbx_seq_one_letter_code
_entity_poly.pdbx_strand_id
1 'polypeptide(L)'
;IDRLKLFITMRIQLLYFMSLLFMMTICYDLPGAKTNLYIHVKKNTIEIGEYKGKHLCSKKFKSYKIDHIDKEEIKRYLLGKEEEIVLYYIHCWLGNISFYNKSSISALQKLEGIDKTISIKWEGKGLNYHKNWINSKNEGRKIGELFEYLVHSPHKNNVLLCHSMGHEVFTGLYESLKPDEQYFKIIFMASADLPKDILSNELKDLPAMTQDLYIYEHNKDRFLQFATIVHKQKRLGLPDTMDSEVYQLISNLTIINVTCLNGRNWINPSNHIYFKDHSGVREDMNDRLHSFTCNKSKSRY
;
A
#
# COMPACT_ATOMS: atom_id res chain seq x y z
N ILE A 1 -20.85 15.40 -27.58
CA ILE A 1 -20.13 14.32 -26.86
C ILE A 1 -18.97 14.92 -26.03
N ASP A 2 -18.21 15.86 -26.59
CA ASP A 2 -17.04 16.45 -25.90
C ASP A 2 -17.41 17.39 -24.73
N ARG A 3 -18.51 18.14 -24.84
CA ARG A 3 -19.00 18.98 -23.73
C ARG A 3 -19.48 18.15 -22.54
N LEU A 4 -20.08 16.99 -22.78
CA LEU A 4 -20.53 16.08 -21.71
C LEU A 4 -19.34 15.42 -21.02
N LYS A 5 -18.33 15.02 -21.78
CA LYS A 5 -17.06 14.48 -21.23
C LYS A 5 -16.34 15.53 -20.38
N LEU A 6 -16.24 16.77 -20.87
CA LEU A 6 -15.63 17.87 -20.13
C LEU A 6 -16.39 18.16 -18.83
N PHE A 7 -17.72 18.18 -18.87
CA PHE A 7 -18.57 18.43 -17.71
C PHE A 7 -18.49 17.31 -16.66
N ILE A 8 -18.41 16.05 -17.09
CA ILE A 8 -18.20 14.90 -16.22
C ILE A 8 -16.80 14.99 -15.57
N THR A 9 -15.78 15.30 -16.35
CA THR A 9 -14.40 15.46 -15.86
C THR A 9 -14.30 16.59 -14.84
N MET A 10 -14.91 17.75 -15.10
CA MET A 10 -14.95 18.87 -14.16
C MET A 10 -15.72 18.54 -12.86
N ARG A 11 -16.85 17.85 -12.93
CA ARG A 11 -17.60 17.41 -11.74
C ARG A 11 -16.82 16.40 -10.91
N ILE A 12 -16.13 15.47 -11.56
CA ILE A 12 -15.25 14.52 -10.87
C ILE A 12 -14.09 15.25 -10.19
N GLN A 13 -13.47 16.22 -10.87
CA GLN A 13 -12.39 17.03 -10.29
C GLN A 13 -12.89 17.91 -9.14
N LEU A 14 -14.09 18.48 -9.24
CA LEU A 14 -14.68 19.31 -8.18
C LEU A 14 -15.07 18.46 -6.95
N LEU A 15 -15.68 17.29 -7.15
CA LEU A 15 -15.96 16.33 -6.08
C LEU A 15 -14.67 15.85 -5.41
N TYR A 16 -13.62 15.70 -6.19
CA TYR A 16 -12.28 15.35 -5.72
C TYR A 16 -11.70 16.48 -4.83
N PHE A 17 -11.79 17.70 -5.30
CA PHE A 17 -11.30 18.90 -4.57
C PHE A 17 -12.08 19.12 -3.27
N MET A 18 -13.40 18.96 -3.30
CA MET A 18 -14.26 19.08 -2.12
C MET A 18 -13.98 17.96 -1.09
N SER A 19 -13.74 16.73 -1.53
CA SER A 19 -13.35 15.64 -0.62
C SER A 19 -11.96 15.86 -0.01
N LEU A 20 -11.05 16.47 -0.77
CA LEU A 20 -9.72 16.86 -0.30
C LEU A 20 -9.80 17.97 0.78
N LEU A 21 -10.63 18.98 0.56
CA LEU A 21 -10.79 20.08 1.52
C LEU A 21 -11.42 19.60 2.84
N PHE A 22 -12.40 18.71 2.74
CA PHE A 22 -13.09 18.17 3.93
C PHE A 22 -12.21 17.24 4.77
N MET A 23 -11.29 16.51 4.12
CA MET A 23 -10.33 15.65 4.83
C MET A 23 -9.22 16.42 5.56
N MET A 24 -9.02 17.70 5.27
CA MET A 24 -7.99 18.52 5.94
C MET A 24 -8.29 18.86 7.40
N THR A 25 -9.50 18.60 7.89
CA THR A 25 -9.96 19.10 9.20
C THR A 25 -9.93 18.09 10.34
N ILE A 26 -9.61 16.81 10.09
CA ILE A 26 -9.68 15.79 11.14
C ILE A 26 -8.26 15.36 11.57
N CYS A 27 -7.76 15.97 12.65
CA CYS A 27 -6.58 15.50 13.37
C CYS A 27 -6.97 14.40 14.35
N TYR A 28 -6.52 13.16 14.12
CA TYR A 28 -6.68 12.08 15.08
C TYR A 28 -5.51 12.05 16.07
N ASP A 29 -5.82 11.85 17.34
CA ASP A 29 -4.86 11.56 18.39
C ASP A 29 -4.35 10.12 18.24
N LEU A 30 -3.04 9.93 18.32
CA LEU A 30 -2.40 8.63 18.16
C LEU A 30 -2.13 7.98 19.52
N PRO A 31 -2.58 6.75 19.74
CA PRO A 31 -2.12 5.96 20.88
C PRO A 31 -0.79 5.27 20.55
N GLY A 32 0.18 5.35 21.46
CA GLY A 32 1.37 4.51 21.47
C GLY A 32 2.51 4.93 20.53
N ALA A 33 3.71 4.81 20.99
CA ALA A 33 4.92 5.22 20.25
C ALA A 33 5.46 4.08 19.39
N LYS A 34 4.71 3.66 18.35
CA LYS A 34 5.27 2.79 17.30
C LYS A 34 6.24 3.57 16.43
N THR A 35 7.34 2.96 16.04
CA THR A 35 8.31 3.57 15.14
C THR A 35 7.79 3.65 13.73
N ASN A 36 7.67 4.86 13.20
CA ASN A 36 7.21 5.11 11.84
C ASN A 36 8.32 5.75 11.02
N LEU A 37 8.83 5.00 10.08
CA LEU A 37 9.93 5.41 9.20
C LEU A 37 9.41 5.66 7.79
N TYR A 38 10.22 6.31 6.96
CA TYR A 38 9.90 6.46 5.55
C TYR A 38 11.15 6.36 4.67
N ILE A 39 10.92 5.85 3.47
CA ILE A 39 11.81 5.98 2.30
C ILE A 39 11.06 6.86 1.32
N HIS A 40 11.62 8.02 0.96
CA HIS A 40 11.02 8.92 -0.02
C HIS A 40 11.84 8.89 -1.32
N VAL A 41 11.29 8.28 -2.34
CA VAL A 41 11.87 8.21 -3.69
C VAL A 41 11.60 9.52 -4.39
N LYS A 42 12.67 10.23 -4.76
CA LYS A 42 12.67 11.47 -5.53
C LYS A 42 13.32 11.24 -6.88
N LYS A 43 13.31 12.25 -7.76
CA LYS A 43 13.82 12.11 -9.12
C LYS A 43 15.18 11.40 -9.21
N ASN A 44 16.18 11.87 -8.45
CA ASN A 44 17.56 11.35 -8.49
C ASN A 44 18.09 11.00 -7.09
N THR A 45 17.27 11.03 -6.07
CA THR A 45 17.66 10.79 -4.68
C THR A 45 16.62 9.99 -3.96
N ILE A 46 17.06 9.25 -2.94
CA ILE A 46 16.18 8.75 -1.90
C ILE A 46 16.45 9.51 -0.60
N GLU A 47 15.42 9.70 0.17
CA GLU A 47 15.48 10.33 1.46
C GLU A 47 14.90 9.37 2.50
N ILE A 48 15.64 9.14 3.57
CA ILE A 48 15.16 8.34 4.69
C ILE A 48 14.92 9.22 5.92
N GLY A 49 13.94 8.84 6.72
CA GLY A 49 13.61 9.57 7.92
C GLY A 49 12.52 8.91 8.74
N GLU A 50 12.02 9.65 9.70
CA GLU A 50 10.97 9.19 10.61
C GLU A 50 9.82 10.19 10.70
N TYR A 51 8.66 9.71 11.14
CA TYR A 51 7.54 10.53 11.57
C TYR A 51 7.49 10.55 13.09
N LYS A 52 7.64 11.73 13.70
CA LYS A 52 7.66 11.91 15.15
C LYS A 52 6.43 12.63 15.69
N GLY A 53 6.08 12.24 16.91
CA GLY A 53 5.08 12.90 17.73
C GLY A 53 3.65 12.74 17.22
N LYS A 54 2.72 13.29 17.98
CA LYS A 54 1.28 13.24 17.75
C LYS A 54 0.86 13.74 16.34
N HIS A 55 1.56 14.72 15.80
CA HIS A 55 1.28 15.31 14.49
C HIS A 55 2.07 14.67 13.35
N LEU A 56 2.77 13.56 13.59
CA LEU A 56 3.60 12.87 12.59
C LEU A 56 4.49 13.86 11.80
N CYS A 57 5.22 14.71 12.50
CA CYS A 57 6.19 15.60 11.87
C CYS A 57 7.31 14.77 11.25
N SER A 58 7.58 14.95 9.96
CA SER A 58 8.67 14.26 9.29
C SER A 58 10.02 14.83 9.73
N LYS A 59 10.92 13.96 10.18
CA LYS A 59 12.32 14.28 10.42
C LYS A 59 13.18 13.47 9.46
N LYS A 60 13.87 14.17 8.56
CA LYS A 60 14.83 13.54 7.65
C LYS A 60 16.09 13.14 8.42
N PHE A 61 16.59 11.93 8.17
CA PHE A 61 17.87 11.47 8.65
C PHE A 61 18.97 11.75 7.66
N LYS A 62 18.80 11.23 6.41
CA LYS A 62 19.81 11.32 5.37
C LYS A 62 19.18 11.29 3.98
N SER A 63 19.93 11.76 2.99
CA SER A 63 19.62 11.63 1.56
C SER A 63 20.79 10.96 0.84
N TYR A 64 20.47 10.11 -0.12
CA TYR A 64 21.41 9.40 -0.99
C TYR A 64 21.10 9.71 -2.44
N LYS A 65 22.10 9.81 -3.28
CA LYS A 65 21.89 9.72 -4.73
C LYS A 65 21.51 8.28 -5.09
N ILE A 66 20.61 8.09 -6.07
CA ILE A 66 20.13 6.75 -6.44
C ILE A 66 21.29 5.87 -6.92
N ASP A 67 22.28 6.46 -7.60
CA ASP A 67 23.45 5.75 -8.13
C ASP A 67 24.48 5.37 -7.02
N HIS A 68 24.31 5.90 -5.80
CA HIS A 68 25.25 5.73 -4.67
C HIS A 68 24.49 5.46 -3.36
N ILE A 69 23.69 4.40 -3.37
CA ILE A 69 22.90 3.97 -2.20
C ILE A 69 23.78 3.09 -1.31
N ASP A 70 24.04 3.54 -0.09
CA ASP A 70 24.61 2.69 0.95
C ASP A 70 23.49 1.85 1.61
N LYS A 71 23.29 0.63 1.07
CA LYS A 71 22.25 -0.29 1.52
C LYS A 71 22.43 -0.70 2.98
N GLU A 72 23.65 -0.91 3.44
CA GLU A 72 23.97 -1.28 4.82
C GLU A 72 23.65 -0.15 5.81
N GLU A 73 24.01 1.08 5.46
CA GLU A 73 23.69 2.23 6.28
C GLU A 73 22.18 2.44 6.39
N ILE A 74 21.46 2.33 5.26
CA ILE A 74 19.99 2.45 5.24
C ILE A 74 19.35 1.36 6.08
N LYS A 75 19.82 0.11 5.96
CA LYS A 75 19.34 -1.01 6.77
C LYS A 75 19.46 -0.73 8.26
N ARG A 76 20.62 -0.21 8.69
CA ARG A 76 20.82 0.16 10.10
C ARG A 76 19.85 1.23 10.61
N TYR A 77 19.43 2.17 9.75
CA TYR A 77 18.45 3.19 10.11
C TYR A 77 17.01 2.65 10.14
N LEU A 78 16.67 1.75 9.24
CA LEU A 78 15.30 1.32 9.01
C LEU A 78 14.95 0.03 9.76
N LEU A 79 15.85 -0.93 9.80
CA LEU A 79 15.61 -2.22 10.44
C LEU A 79 16.16 -2.22 11.87
N GLY A 80 15.39 -2.82 12.76
CA GLY A 80 15.74 -2.96 14.17
C GLY A 80 16.22 -4.37 14.49
N LYS A 81 15.71 -4.93 15.60
CA LYS A 81 16.01 -6.28 16.06
C LYS A 81 15.35 -7.34 15.16
N GLU A 82 15.92 -8.52 15.17
CA GLU A 82 15.56 -9.66 14.33
C GLU A 82 14.10 -10.16 14.49
N GLU A 83 13.46 -9.89 15.60
CA GLU A 83 12.14 -10.41 15.94
C GLU A 83 10.99 -9.43 15.64
N GLU A 84 11.29 -8.23 15.16
CA GLU A 84 10.29 -7.21 14.88
C GLU A 84 9.43 -7.58 13.66
N ILE A 85 8.12 -7.33 13.75
CA ILE A 85 7.22 -7.38 12.61
C ILE A 85 7.25 -6.01 11.93
N VAL A 86 7.78 -5.97 10.71
CA VAL A 86 7.95 -4.77 9.91
C VAL A 86 6.86 -4.70 8.84
N LEU A 87 6.04 -3.65 8.89
CA LEU A 87 5.07 -3.34 7.86
C LEU A 87 5.66 -2.38 6.83
N TYR A 88 5.83 -2.82 5.60
CA TYR A 88 6.11 -1.97 4.45
C TYR A 88 4.79 -1.46 3.89
N TYR A 89 4.62 -0.14 3.81
CA TYR A 89 3.42 0.49 3.29
C TYR A 89 3.71 1.30 2.04
N ILE A 90 3.06 0.96 0.93
CA ILE A 90 3.18 1.70 -0.33
C ILE A 90 1.88 2.48 -0.55
N HIS A 91 1.98 3.80 -0.48
CA HIS A 91 0.81 4.68 -0.54
C HIS A 91 0.23 4.85 -1.94
N CYS A 92 -1.03 5.28 -2.01
CA CYS A 92 -1.74 5.62 -3.24
C CYS A 92 -1.17 6.87 -3.93
N TRP A 93 -1.67 7.17 -5.11
CA TRP A 93 -1.32 8.35 -5.91
C TRP A 93 -1.26 9.67 -5.12
N LEU A 94 -2.23 9.93 -4.24
CA LEU A 94 -2.28 11.15 -3.43
C LEU A 94 -1.42 11.10 -2.15
N GLY A 95 -0.74 10.01 -1.90
CA GLY A 95 0.09 9.85 -0.71
C GLY A 95 1.28 10.80 -0.62
N ASN A 96 1.64 11.49 -1.71
CA ASN A 96 2.58 12.61 -1.68
C ASN A 96 2.09 13.81 -0.87
N ILE A 97 0.79 14.00 -0.78
CA ILE A 97 0.20 15.02 0.06
C ILE A 97 0.44 14.58 1.51
N SER A 98 1.26 15.33 2.23
CA SER A 98 1.73 15.01 3.60
C SER A 98 0.59 14.57 4.53
N PHE A 99 -0.57 15.18 4.41
CA PHE A 99 -1.76 14.83 5.16
C PHE A 99 -2.28 13.41 4.86
N TYR A 100 -2.33 13.01 3.59
CA TYR A 100 -2.83 11.70 3.18
C TYR A 100 -1.96 10.56 3.73
N ASN A 101 -0.64 10.71 3.59
CA ASN A 101 0.29 9.73 4.10
C ASN A 101 0.23 9.64 5.63
N LYS A 102 0.20 10.78 6.33
CA LYS A 102 0.08 10.83 7.79
C LYS A 102 -1.19 10.15 8.29
N SER A 103 -2.34 10.39 7.66
CA SER A 103 -3.60 9.77 8.05
C SER A 103 -3.61 8.26 7.79
N SER A 104 -2.96 7.79 6.73
CA SER A 104 -2.77 6.36 6.48
C SER A 104 -1.86 5.72 7.52
N ILE A 105 -0.70 6.32 7.83
CA ILE A 105 0.19 5.86 8.89
C ILE A 105 -0.53 5.80 10.23
N SER A 106 -1.34 6.82 10.56
CA SER A 106 -2.16 6.83 11.76
C SER A 106 -3.14 5.65 11.83
N ALA A 107 -3.73 5.27 10.71
CA ALA A 107 -4.61 4.09 10.66
C ALA A 107 -3.80 2.79 10.84
N LEU A 108 -2.63 2.70 10.22
CA LEU A 108 -1.76 1.52 10.29
C LEU A 108 -1.15 1.31 11.69
N GLN A 109 -0.98 2.38 12.47
CA GLN A 109 -0.56 2.27 13.88
C GLN A 109 -1.58 1.54 14.77
N LYS A 110 -2.84 1.44 14.33
CA LYS A 110 -3.89 0.68 15.01
C LYS A 110 -3.84 -0.83 14.71
N LEU A 111 -3.01 -1.25 13.73
CA LEU A 111 -2.78 -2.66 13.49
C LEU A 111 -1.94 -3.23 14.63
N GLU A 112 -2.46 -4.26 15.27
CA GLU A 112 -1.79 -4.92 16.38
C GLU A 112 -0.67 -5.83 15.88
N GLY A 113 0.33 -6.08 16.71
CA GLY A 113 1.45 -6.94 16.35
C GLY A 113 2.47 -6.32 15.37
N ILE A 114 2.23 -5.14 14.84
CA ILE A 114 3.23 -4.40 14.03
C ILE A 114 4.12 -3.57 14.95
N ASP A 115 5.41 -3.83 14.92
CA ASP A 115 6.39 -3.10 15.73
C ASP A 115 6.87 -1.84 15.02
N LYS A 116 7.00 -1.93 13.70
CA LYS A 116 7.56 -0.86 12.88
C LYS A 116 6.83 -0.73 11.55
N THR A 117 6.58 0.51 11.13
CA THR A 117 6.06 0.82 9.79
C THR A 117 7.10 1.57 8.98
N ILE A 118 7.40 1.08 7.78
CA ILE A 118 8.26 1.74 6.79
C ILE A 118 7.39 2.17 5.62
N SER A 119 7.12 3.47 5.51
CA SER A 119 6.32 4.01 4.39
C SER A 119 7.21 4.29 3.20
N ILE A 120 6.93 3.64 2.07
CA ILE A 120 7.58 3.93 0.79
C ILE A 120 6.80 5.04 0.10
N LYS A 121 7.41 6.23 0.08
CA LYS A 121 6.86 7.43 -0.58
C LYS A 121 7.48 7.57 -1.97
N TRP A 122 6.65 7.82 -2.94
CA TRP A 122 7.05 8.03 -4.32
C TRP A 122 6.50 9.36 -4.86
N GLU A 123 7.19 9.99 -5.81
CA GLU A 123 6.78 11.28 -6.34
C GLU A 123 5.74 11.12 -7.47
N GLY A 124 4.49 11.43 -7.15
CA GLY A 124 3.47 11.65 -8.17
C GLY A 124 3.65 12.99 -8.87
N LYS A 125 3.31 13.08 -10.15
CA LYS A 125 3.36 14.30 -10.96
C LYS A 125 2.02 15.05 -10.93
N GLY A 126 1.74 15.72 -9.79
CA GLY A 126 0.52 16.49 -9.61
C GLY A 126 -0.76 15.63 -9.69
N LEU A 127 -1.86 16.24 -10.13
CA LEU A 127 -3.19 15.59 -10.18
C LEU A 127 -3.47 14.77 -11.45
N ASN A 128 -2.49 14.61 -12.35
CA ASN A 128 -2.68 13.85 -13.58
C ASN A 128 -2.54 12.33 -13.31
N TYR A 129 -3.68 11.65 -13.19
CA TYR A 129 -3.74 10.22 -12.93
C TYR A 129 -2.91 9.41 -13.94
N HIS A 130 -3.11 9.62 -15.24
CA HIS A 130 -2.44 8.84 -16.29
C HIS A 130 -0.91 9.00 -16.26
N LYS A 131 -0.41 10.22 -16.07
CA LYS A 131 1.04 10.46 -15.93
C LYS A 131 1.61 9.80 -14.69
N ASN A 132 0.86 9.80 -13.59
CA ASN A 132 1.29 9.14 -12.36
C ASN A 132 1.32 7.63 -12.52
N TRP A 133 0.32 7.05 -13.17
CA TRP A 133 0.27 5.62 -13.44
C TRP A 133 1.47 5.15 -14.28
N ILE A 134 1.79 5.84 -15.38
CA ILE A 134 2.96 5.51 -16.23
C ILE A 134 4.29 5.61 -15.44
N ASN A 135 4.40 6.57 -14.50
CA ASN A 135 5.65 6.76 -13.76
C ASN A 135 5.77 5.86 -12.52
N SER A 136 4.66 5.40 -11.94
CA SER A 136 4.66 4.70 -10.66
C SER A 136 5.54 3.44 -10.67
N LYS A 137 5.45 2.62 -11.69
CA LYS A 137 6.30 1.44 -11.87
C LYS A 137 7.79 1.82 -11.93
N ASN A 138 8.13 2.90 -12.64
CA ASN A 138 9.51 3.39 -12.71
C ASN A 138 10.02 3.92 -11.35
N GLU A 139 9.15 4.53 -10.54
CA GLU A 139 9.53 4.94 -9.18
C GLU A 139 9.87 3.72 -8.31
N GLY A 140 9.15 2.61 -8.48
CA GLY A 140 9.49 1.33 -7.83
C GLY A 140 10.85 0.79 -8.29
N ARG A 141 11.08 0.72 -9.60
CA ARG A 141 12.35 0.24 -10.17
C ARG A 141 13.58 0.96 -9.64
N LYS A 142 13.49 2.26 -9.37
CA LYS A 142 14.61 3.05 -8.83
C LYS A 142 15.19 2.53 -7.52
N ILE A 143 14.36 1.88 -6.71
CA ILE A 143 14.77 1.36 -5.41
C ILE A 143 14.56 -0.14 -5.28
N GLY A 144 14.33 -0.84 -6.38
CA GLY A 144 14.04 -2.28 -6.37
C GLY A 144 15.11 -3.10 -5.66
N GLU A 145 16.39 -2.88 -5.99
CA GLU A 145 17.50 -3.56 -5.32
C GLU A 145 17.66 -3.19 -3.83
N LEU A 146 17.35 -1.94 -3.45
CA LEU A 146 17.33 -1.56 -2.04
C LEU A 146 16.19 -2.26 -1.32
N PHE A 147 15.00 -2.31 -1.96
CA PHE A 147 13.83 -2.97 -1.38
C PHE A 147 14.08 -4.46 -1.20
N GLU A 148 14.58 -5.15 -2.23
CA GLU A 148 14.98 -6.56 -2.15
C GLU A 148 15.93 -6.78 -0.97
N TYR A 149 16.99 -5.97 -0.87
CA TYR A 149 17.95 -6.05 0.20
C TYR A 149 17.34 -5.87 1.61
N LEU A 150 16.34 -4.99 1.75
CA LEU A 150 15.64 -4.77 3.02
C LEU A 150 14.72 -5.95 3.38
N VAL A 151 13.96 -6.47 2.42
CA VAL A 151 13.00 -7.56 2.67
C VAL A 151 13.65 -8.94 2.70
N HIS A 152 14.84 -9.09 2.10
CA HIS A 152 15.66 -10.31 2.14
C HIS A 152 16.40 -10.52 3.48
N SER A 153 16.24 -9.61 4.43
CA SER A 153 16.81 -9.76 5.77
C SER A 153 16.37 -11.09 6.40
N PRO A 154 17.23 -11.78 7.19
CA PRO A 154 16.89 -13.06 7.84
C PRO A 154 15.65 -12.99 8.74
N HIS A 155 15.13 -11.80 8.96
CA HIS A 155 13.91 -11.52 9.70
C HIS A 155 12.69 -11.68 8.80
N LYS A 156 12.24 -12.89 8.62
CA LYS A 156 11.08 -13.31 7.82
C LYS A 156 9.72 -12.79 8.36
N ASN A 157 9.68 -11.66 9.05
CA ASN A 157 8.43 -11.09 9.61
C ASN A 157 7.99 -9.84 8.85
N ASN A 158 8.30 -9.78 7.56
CA ASN A 158 7.85 -8.66 6.74
C ASN A 158 6.37 -8.81 6.37
N VAL A 159 5.64 -7.73 6.54
CA VAL A 159 4.27 -7.55 6.07
C VAL A 159 4.29 -6.45 5.02
N LEU A 160 3.59 -6.65 3.91
CA LEU A 160 3.43 -5.63 2.88
C LEU A 160 1.97 -5.20 2.83
N LEU A 161 1.72 -3.89 2.76
CA LEU A 161 0.43 -3.33 2.43
C LEU A 161 0.58 -2.34 1.28
N CYS A 162 -0.05 -2.64 0.16
CA CYS A 162 -0.15 -1.74 -0.97
C CYS A 162 -1.56 -1.15 -1.05
N HIS A 163 -1.64 0.15 -1.42
CA HIS A 163 -2.92 0.82 -1.60
C HIS A 163 -3.02 1.51 -2.96
N SER A 164 -4.10 1.18 -3.69
CA SER A 164 -4.44 1.84 -4.95
C SER A 164 -3.28 1.79 -5.98
N MET A 165 -2.89 2.91 -6.57
CA MET A 165 -1.75 3.04 -7.48
C MET A 165 -0.39 2.67 -6.85
N GLY A 166 -0.30 2.54 -5.53
CA GLY A 166 0.89 2.00 -4.86
C GLY A 166 1.21 0.57 -5.30
N HIS A 167 0.24 -0.17 -5.83
CA HIS A 167 0.48 -1.49 -6.41
C HIS A 167 1.31 -1.43 -7.69
N GLU A 168 1.15 -0.39 -8.52
CA GLU A 168 2.01 -0.18 -9.69
C GLU A 168 3.46 0.16 -9.29
N VAL A 169 3.65 0.87 -8.17
CA VAL A 169 5.00 1.04 -7.60
C VAL A 169 5.56 -0.30 -7.17
N PHE A 170 4.74 -1.12 -6.53
CA PHE A 170 5.15 -2.47 -6.12
C PHE A 170 5.51 -3.36 -7.32
N THR A 171 4.82 -3.29 -8.46
CA THR A 171 5.24 -4.04 -9.66
C THR A 171 6.65 -3.70 -10.09
N GLY A 172 7.07 -2.43 -9.95
CA GLY A 172 8.44 -2.01 -10.21
C GLY A 172 9.46 -2.53 -9.18
N LEU A 173 9.09 -2.60 -7.90
CA LEU A 173 9.91 -3.21 -6.84
C LEU A 173 10.05 -4.72 -7.04
N TYR A 174 8.95 -5.37 -7.40
CA TYR A 174 8.85 -6.81 -7.62
C TYR A 174 9.84 -7.32 -8.68
N GLU A 175 10.13 -6.56 -9.72
CA GLU A 175 11.09 -6.95 -10.76
C GLU A 175 12.51 -7.24 -10.23
N SER A 176 12.84 -6.77 -9.01
CA SER A 176 14.12 -7.04 -8.34
C SER A 176 14.06 -8.22 -7.38
N LEU A 177 12.87 -8.76 -7.08
CA LEU A 177 12.69 -9.91 -6.20
C LEU A 177 12.94 -11.22 -6.97
N LYS A 178 13.45 -12.23 -6.29
CA LYS A 178 13.70 -13.56 -6.88
C LYS A 178 12.48 -14.44 -6.70
N PRO A 179 12.01 -15.12 -7.76
CA PRO A 179 10.75 -15.89 -7.73
C PRO A 179 10.71 -17.05 -6.74
N ASP A 180 11.84 -17.61 -6.41
CA ASP A 180 12.03 -18.80 -5.56
C ASP A 180 12.28 -18.46 -4.08
N GLU A 181 12.26 -17.17 -3.73
CA GLU A 181 12.48 -16.72 -2.37
C GLU A 181 11.19 -16.21 -1.70
N GLN A 182 10.98 -16.57 -0.45
CA GLN A 182 9.87 -16.06 0.35
C GLN A 182 10.29 -14.80 1.12
N TYR A 183 9.73 -13.67 0.75
CA TYR A 183 10.04 -12.34 1.33
C TYR A 183 9.06 -11.90 2.40
N PHE A 184 7.78 -12.30 2.27
CA PHE A 184 6.71 -11.79 3.11
C PHE A 184 5.99 -12.90 3.86
N LYS A 185 5.52 -12.57 5.04
CA LYS A 185 4.55 -13.38 5.78
C LYS A 185 3.15 -13.13 5.25
N ILE A 186 2.81 -11.87 5.11
CA ILE A 186 1.49 -11.44 4.68
C ILE A 186 1.66 -10.30 3.67
N ILE A 187 0.88 -10.38 2.59
CA ILE A 187 0.67 -9.25 1.68
C ILE A 187 -0.81 -8.87 1.72
N PHE A 188 -1.08 -7.62 2.03
CA PHE A 188 -2.40 -7.00 1.93
C PHE A 188 -2.47 -6.10 0.69
N MET A 189 -3.37 -6.42 -0.22
CA MET A 189 -3.68 -5.62 -1.41
C MET A 189 -5.01 -4.90 -1.22
N ALA A 190 -4.98 -3.61 -0.88
CA ALA A 190 -6.18 -2.81 -0.62
C ALA A 190 -6.50 -1.89 -1.79
N SER A 191 -7.74 -1.94 -2.30
CA SER A 191 -8.18 -1.15 -3.48
C SER A 191 -7.18 -1.24 -4.63
N ALA A 192 -6.81 -2.46 -5.03
CA ALA A 192 -5.72 -2.70 -5.97
C ALA A 192 -6.02 -2.12 -7.37
N ASP A 193 -5.28 -1.07 -7.74
CA ASP A 193 -5.37 -0.44 -9.06
C ASP A 193 -4.43 -1.12 -10.06
N LEU A 194 -4.63 -2.42 -10.25
CA LEU A 194 -3.92 -3.28 -11.18
C LEU A 194 -4.91 -3.98 -12.12
N PRO A 195 -4.47 -4.44 -13.30
CA PRO A 195 -5.27 -5.33 -14.12
C PRO A 195 -5.74 -6.57 -13.36
N LYS A 196 -6.94 -7.07 -13.68
CA LYS A 196 -7.46 -8.29 -13.03
C LYS A 196 -6.56 -9.51 -13.23
N ASP A 197 -6.00 -9.67 -14.40
CA ASP A 197 -5.14 -10.79 -14.78
C ASP A 197 -3.67 -10.68 -14.32
N ILE A 198 -3.34 -9.67 -13.51
CA ILE A 198 -1.96 -9.36 -13.10
C ILE A 198 -1.26 -10.54 -12.39
N LEU A 199 -2.00 -11.29 -11.56
CA LEU A 199 -1.47 -12.46 -10.84
C LEU A 199 -1.23 -13.67 -11.74
N SER A 200 -1.81 -13.69 -12.94
CA SER A 200 -1.52 -14.73 -13.94
C SER A 200 -0.40 -14.31 -14.90
N ASN A 201 -0.02 -13.05 -14.89
CA ASN A 201 0.92 -12.45 -15.82
C ASN A 201 2.15 -11.87 -15.09
N GLU A 202 2.18 -10.56 -14.89
CA GLU A 202 3.37 -9.86 -14.37
C GLU A 202 3.75 -10.26 -12.93
N LEU A 203 2.77 -10.59 -12.09
CA LEU A 203 2.96 -10.98 -10.68
C LEU A 203 2.70 -12.47 -10.41
N LYS A 204 2.90 -13.31 -11.42
CA LYS A 204 2.57 -14.74 -11.34
C LYS A 204 3.30 -15.50 -10.22
N ASP A 205 4.50 -15.06 -9.87
CA ASP A 205 5.31 -15.70 -8.82
C ASP A 205 5.07 -15.08 -7.43
N LEU A 206 4.27 -14.00 -7.34
CA LEU A 206 3.97 -13.32 -6.07
C LEU A 206 3.39 -14.25 -5.00
N PRO A 207 2.50 -15.21 -5.32
CA PRO A 207 2.02 -16.17 -4.33
C PRO A 207 3.14 -17.00 -3.69
N ALA A 208 4.18 -17.36 -4.43
CA ALA A 208 5.32 -18.11 -3.88
C ALA A 208 6.21 -17.26 -2.95
N MET A 209 6.18 -15.94 -3.11
CA MET A 209 6.98 -14.99 -2.32
C MET A 209 6.36 -14.63 -0.97
N THR A 210 5.15 -15.09 -0.66
CA THR A 210 4.45 -14.82 0.59
C THR A 210 3.82 -16.06 1.19
N GLN A 211 3.61 -16.09 2.50
CA GLN A 211 2.82 -17.17 3.13
C GLN A 211 1.34 -16.98 2.88
N ASP A 212 0.85 -15.75 3.03
CA ASP A 212 -0.55 -15.40 2.83
C ASP A 212 -0.69 -14.15 1.96
N LEU A 213 -1.62 -14.18 1.00
CA LEU A 213 -1.95 -13.08 0.11
C LEU A 213 -3.43 -12.73 0.25
N TYR A 214 -3.72 -11.51 0.69
CA TYR A 214 -5.09 -11.01 0.89
C TYR A 214 -5.39 -9.88 -0.07
N ILE A 215 -6.47 -10.03 -0.86
CA ILE A 215 -6.98 -8.98 -1.74
C ILE A 215 -8.30 -8.48 -1.19
N TYR A 216 -8.35 -7.20 -0.83
CA TYR A 216 -9.60 -6.55 -0.42
C TYR A 216 -10.25 -5.87 -1.61
N GLU A 217 -11.50 -6.22 -1.87
CA GLU A 217 -12.30 -5.72 -2.99
C GLU A 217 -13.55 -4.98 -2.51
N HIS A 218 -13.93 -3.93 -3.25
CA HIS A 218 -15.13 -3.17 -2.96
C HIS A 218 -15.86 -2.77 -4.25
N ASN A 219 -17.11 -3.24 -4.46
CA ASN A 219 -17.84 -3.02 -5.73
C ASN A 219 -18.24 -1.56 -5.97
N LYS A 220 -18.27 -0.71 -4.96
CA LYS A 220 -18.58 0.72 -5.05
C LYS A 220 -17.34 1.60 -4.94
N ASP A 221 -16.15 1.06 -5.15
CA ASP A 221 -14.93 1.84 -5.23
C ASP A 221 -14.93 2.69 -6.51
N ARG A 222 -15.28 3.96 -6.36
CA ARG A 222 -15.45 4.89 -7.48
C ARG A 222 -14.14 5.24 -8.18
N PHE A 223 -13.02 5.18 -7.48
CA PHE A 223 -11.71 5.42 -8.09
C PHE A 223 -11.31 4.27 -8.99
N LEU A 224 -11.52 3.03 -8.56
CA LEU A 224 -11.24 1.86 -9.39
C LEU A 224 -12.22 1.74 -10.56
N GLN A 225 -13.49 2.14 -10.37
CA GLN A 225 -14.45 2.25 -11.49
C GLN A 225 -13.96 3.28 -12.52
N PHE A 226 -13.49 4.44 -12.08
CA PHE A 226 -12.87 5.44 -12.96
C PHE A 226 -11.60 4.89 -13.64
N ALA A 227 -10.70 4.24 -12.89
CA ALA A 227 -9.51 3.60 -13.43
C ALA A 227 -9.85 2.55 -14.50
N THR A 228 -10.91 1.76 -14.29
CA THR A 228 -11.42 0.80 -15.27
C THR A 228 -11.79 1.48 -16.60
N ILE A 229 -12.43 2.65 -16.55
CA ILE A 229 -12.79 3.43 -17.74
C ILE A 229 -11.54 3.96 -18.45
N VAL A 230 -10.59 4.51 -17.69
CA VAL A 230 -9.34 5.08 -18.23
C VAL A 230 -8.50 4.01 -18.91
N HIS A 231 -8.34 2.86 -18.30
CA HIS A 231 -7.51 1.75 -18.80
C HIS A 231 -8.26 0.80 -19.71
N LYS A 232 -9.59 0.92 -19.82
CA LYS A 232 -10.47 -0.02 -20.55
C LYS A 232 -10.30 -1.48 -20.10
N GLN A 233 -9.92 -1.67 -18.83
CA GLN A 233 -9.65 -2.97 -18.24
C GLN A 233 -10.08 -2.97 -16.77
N LYS A 234 -10.78 -4.02 -16.33
CA LYS A 234 -11.20 -4.15 -14.93
C LYS A 234 -9.99 -4.14 -13.98
N ARG A 235 -10.20 -3.56 -12.81
CA ARG A 235 -9.16 -3.45 -11.78
C ARG A 235 -9.30 -4.54 -10.74
N LEU A 236 -8.18 -5.03 -10.24
CA LEU A 236 -8.09 -6.14 -9.29
C LEU A 236 -8.88 -5.90 -7.99
N GLY A 237 -8.94 -4.66 -7.49
CA GLY A 237 -9.71 -4.32 -6.29
C GLY A 237 -11.23 -4.17 -6.49
N LEU A 238 -11.76 -4.50 -7.69
CA LEU A 238 -13.20 -4.57 -7.97
C LEU A 238 -13.65 -6.03 -8.08
N PRO A 239 -14.72 -6.45 -7.36
CA PRO A 239 -15.24 -7.81 -7.47
C PRO A 239 -15.66 -8.16 -8.90
N ASP A 240 -15.38 -9.39 -9.31
CA ASP A 240 -15.89 -9.96 -10.55
C ASP A 240 -16.42 -11.38 -10.32
N THR A 241 -17.49 -11.72 -11.00
CA THR A 241 -18.08 -13.07 -10.96
C THR A 241 -17.22 -14.12 -11.69
N MET A 242 -16.33 -13.66 -12.59
CA MET A 242 -15.49 -14.55 -13.43
C MET A 242 -14.13 -14.89 -12.78
N ASP A 243 -13.75 -14.25 -11.68
CA ASP A 243 -12.42 -14.40 -11.07
C ASP A 243 -12.24 -15.69 -10.27
N SER A 244 -13.34 -16.39 -9.94
CA SER A 244 -13.31 -17.51 -9.02
C SER A 244 -12.45 -18.69 -9.48
N GLU A 245 -12.36 -18.94 -10.78
CA GLU A 245 -11.66 -20.13 -11.31
C GLU A 245 -10.14 -19.96 -11.32
N VAL A 246 -9.62 -18.83 -11.79
CA VAL A 246 -8.16 -18.61 -11.87
C VAL A 246 -7.55 -18.43 -10.48
N TYR A 247 -8.24 -17.70 -9.59
CA TYR A 247 -7.74 -17.44 -8.25
C TYR A 247 -7.90 -18.61 -7.28
N GLN A 248 -8.86 -19.51 -7.50
CA GLN A 248 -8.99 -20.76 -6.74
C GLN A 248 -7.77 -21.68 -6.84
N LEU A 249 -6.96 -21.55 -7.88
CA LEU A 249 -5.73 -22.32 -8.06
C LEU A 249 -4.57 -21.80 -7.20
N ILE A 250 -4.68 -20.62 -6.61
CA ILE A 250 -3.64 -20.02 -5.76
C ILE A 250 -3.98 -20.34 -4.30
N SER A 251 -3.33 -21.34 -3.75
CA SER A 251 -3.67 -21.95 -2.45
C SER A 251 -3.58 -21.02 -1.24
N ASN A 252 -2.73 -19.99 -1.30
CA ASN A 252 -2.51 -19.03 -0.22
C ASN A 252 -3.14 -17.66 -0.50
N LEU A 253 -4.00 -17.55 -1.52
CA LEU A 253 -4.77 -16.34 -1.83
C LEU A 253 -6.14 -16.36 -1.15
N THR A 254 -6.48 -15.28 -0.50
CA THR A 254 -7.84 -15.03 0.02
C THR A 254 -8.37 -13.70 -0.51
N ILE A 255 -9.52 -13.72 -1.17
CA ILE A 255 -10.23 -12.52 -1.63
C ILE A 255 -11.29 -12.15 -0.59
N ILE A 256 -11.29 -10.91 -0.16
CA ILE A 256 -12.16 -10.38 0.88
C ILE A 256 -13.02 -9.26 0.29
N ASN A 257 -14.30 -9.57 0.09
CA ASN A 257 -15.26 -8.57 -0.41
C ASN A 257 -15.81 -7.74 0.77
N VAL A 258 -15.36 -6.50 0.86
CA VAL A 258 -15.75 -5.55 1.92
C VAL A 258 -16.91 -4.64 1.52
N THR A 259 -17.62 -4.94 0.45
CA THR A 259 -18.74 -4.15 -0.05
C THR A 259 -19.88 -3.98 0.98
N CYS A 260 -20.11 -4.98 1.82
CA CYS A 260 -21.13 -4.94 2.88
C CYS A 260 -20.79 -3.94 4.01
N LEU A 261 -19.53 -3.58 4.16
CA LEU A 261 -19.05 -2.63 5.18
C LEU A 261 -19.33 -1.16 4.82
N ASN A 262 -20.24 -0.92 3.88
CA ASN A 262 -20.72 0.41 3.51
C ASN A 262 -21.41 1.13 4.68
N GLY A 263 -20.66 1.64 5.63
CA GLY A 263 -21.14 2.73 6.45
C GLY A 263 -21.37 3.95 5.54
N ARG A 264 -22.47 4.67 5.73
CA ARG A 264 -22.67 6.00 5.13
C ARG A 264 -21.63 6.96 5.72
N ASN A 265 -20.39 6.77 5.35
CA ASN A 265 -19.30 7.54 5.89
C ASN A 265 -19.11 8.75 4.97
N TRP A 266 -19.57 9.90 5.41
CA TRP A 266 -19.36 11.19 4.73
C TRP A 266 -17.87 11.47 4.48
N ILE A 267 -16.99 10.78 5.21
CA ILE A 267 -15.53 10.93 5.17
C ILE A 267 -14.93 10.19 3.98
N ASN A 268 -15.57 9.11 3.48
CA ASN A 268 -15.09 8.34 2.34
C ASN A 268 -16.20 8.14 1.29
N PRO A 269 -16.61 9.20 0.57
CA PRO A 269 -17.67 9.09 -0.43
C PRO A 269 -17.26 8.25 -1.64
N SER A 270 -15.96 7.92 -1.78
CA SER A 270 -15.40 7.12 -2.87
C SER A 270 -15.36 5.62 -2.58
N ASN A 271 -15.50 5.21 -1.32
CA ASN A 271 -15.27 3.83 -0.85
C ASN A 271 -13.89 3.26 -1.27
N HIS A 272 -12.87 4.11 -1.36
CA HIS A 272 -11.54 3.74 -1.85
C HIS A 272 -10.51 3.54 -0.74
N ILE A 273 -10.74 4.13 0.43
CA ILE A 273 -9.77 4.13 1.55
C ILE A 273 -10.32 3.35 2.76
N TYR A 274 -11.06 2.28 2.51
CA TYR A 274 -11.78 1.53 3.53
C TYR A 274 -10.86 0.92 4.60
N PHE A 275 -9.64 0.52 4.28
CA PHE A 275 -8.68 0.00 5.28
C PHE A 275 -8.33 1.06 6.34
N LYS A 276 -8.40 2.34 5.97
CA LYS A 276 -8.14 3.47 6.85
C LYS A 276 -9.38 3.87 7.65
N ASP A 277 -10.53 3.95 6.97
CA ASP A 277 -11.73 4.57 7.52
C ASP A 277 -12.66 3.56 8.19
N HIS A 278 -12.51 2.26 7.89
CA HIS A 278 -13.41 1.23 8.40
C HIS A 278 -12.73 0.36 9.47
N SER A 279 -13.28 0.33 10.70
CA SER A 279 -12.72 -0.50 11.78
C SER A 279 -12.76 -1.98 11.45
N GLY A 280 -13.87 -2.49 10.88
CA GLY A 280 -14.03 -3.89 10.55
C GLY A 280 -12.97 -4.42 9.54
N VAL A 281 -12.46 -3.57 8.62
CA VAL A 281 -11.35 -3.98 7.76
C VAL A 281 -10.04 -4.08 8.55
N ARG A 282 -9.80 -3.15 9.48
CA ARG A 282 -8.61 -3.23 10.34
C ARG A 282 -8.69 -4.38 11.34
N GLU A 283 -9.86 -4.69 11.84
CA GLU A 283 -10.12 -5.86 12.72
C GLU A 283 -9.79 -7.15 11.95
N ASP A 284 -10.30 -7.32 10.73
CA ASP A 284 -9.95 -8.49 9.90
C ASP A 284 -8.43 -8.54 9.62
N MET A 285 -7.77 -7.42 9.31
CA MET A 285 -6.32 -7.38 9.17
C MET A 285 -5.59 -7.78 10.47
N ASN A 286 -6.09 -7.33 11.62
CA ASN A 286 -5.55 -7.70 12.94
C ASN A 286 -5.69 -9.21 13.22
N ASP A 287 -6.85 -9.78 12.93
CA ASP A 287 -7.09 -11.22 13.13
C ASP A 287 -6.09 -12.05 12.32
N ARG A 288 -5.78 -11.63 11.10
CA ARG A 288 -4.79 -12.27 10.24
C ARG A 288 -3.36 -12.11 10.76
N LEU A 289 -3.01 -10.95 11.27
CA LEU A 289 -1.73 -10.72 11.93
C LEU A 289 -1.61 -11.53 13.23
N HIS A 290 -2.68 -11.67 14.01
CA HIS A 290 -2.71 -12.46 15.23
C HIS A 290 -2.63 -13.97 14.99
N SER A 291 -3.30 -14.50 13.97
CA SER A 291 -3.18 -15.91 13.60
C SER A 291 -1.72 -16.30 13.35
N PHE A 292 -0.96 -15.37 12.80
CA PHE A 292 0.47 -15.49 12.57
C PHE A 292 1.29 -15.48 13.88
N THR A 293 1.01 -14.56 14.81
CA THR A 293 1.75 -14.46 16.08
C THR A 293 1.47 -15.64 17.02
N CYS A 294 0.24 -16.15 17.03
CA CYS A 294 -0.16 -17.28 17.87
C CYS A 294 0.48 -18.60 17.46
N ASN A 295 0.73 -18.83 16.15
CA ASN A 295 1.45 -20.01 15.67
C ASN A 295 2.93 -19.99 16.09
N LYS A 296 3.54 -18.81 16.30
CA LYS A 296 4.91 -18.70 16.84
C LYS A 296 5.04 -19.21 18.29
N SER A 297 4.00 -19.02 19.11
CA SER A 297 4.03 -19.50 20.50
C SER A 297 3.93 -21.02 20.62
N LYS A 298 3.33 -21.70 19.64
CA LYS A 298 3.18 -23.17 19.62
C LYS A 298 4.42 -23.90 19.07
N SER A 299 5.32 -23.23 18.35
CA SER A 299 6.53 -23.84 17.79
C SER A 299 7.75 -23.77 18.74
N ARG A 300 7.59 -23.25 19.96
CA ARG A 300 8.63 -23.17 20.99
C ARG A 300 8.47 -24.21 22.12
N TYR A 301 7.62 -25.21 21.95
CA TYR A 301 7.47 -26.32 22.90
C TYR A 301 7.75 -27.67 22.26
#